data_8415d2eef65e07c23109d094c478353c
#
_entry.id   8415d2eef65e07c23109d094c478353c
#
_cell.length_a   1.000
_cell.length_b   1.000
_cell.length_c   1.000
_cell.angle_alpha   90.00
_cell.angle_beta   90.00
_cell.angle_gamma   90.00
#
_symmetry.space_group_name_H-M   'P 1'
#
loop_
_entity.id
_entity.type
_entity.pdbx_description
1 polymer ?
#
loop_
_entity_poly.entity_id
_entity_poly.type
_entity_poly.pdbx_seq_one_letter_code
_entity_poly.pdbx_strand_id
1 'polypeptide(L)'
;MKNITNFCQKHKVLIFEIIAISLIAIFSFSLAPKILQNDTFYTVAIGNLIKQNGIDMKDHFSWHEDLPYTYPHWLYDVIMSFIYNIGGWQAIYISVCVLSIVLGITIYEVNKKLNKNQILSAIIALVSMYLLKSYIAARAQLVTFIIFVWVIFFIEKFLENPKKIGYAIGIVLSSILIANLHVAVWPFLFVIFLPYIAEYIIAILADIIIFRKIEIIQKKWKIKHTKNNEDKVQKLKLKLDEIYISNEKRKKYREEQEPYKITFKRNKNIKWLIVVMLICALTGFLTPLGTTPYTYLYNTMQGNTTSNINEHLPLTLINDIPIFCTIIIIIAVLTFTKCKIRLADLFMIGGLTFLMFSSKRQSTMFVLFGSIILNRLITNTMEIYGKEKIEIYAKQFINIFTIVMIAIPTIYYSYKNIKNKKNNSYISEFSYPVQASEWILKNLDVNNIKLFNEYNYGSYLLYKGIPVFIDSRADLYAPEFNKNKDIFMDFINTSNIGRYYGKTFKDYNITHIILYKNAKIAMLIDEADQEKYNKIYSDDYFVIYEIVK
;
A
#
# COMPACT_ATOMS: atom_id res chain seq x y z
N MET A 1 23.74 -19.20 -39.01
CA MET A 1 22.31 -18.85 -38.75
C MET A 1 21.49 -20.02 -38.20
N LYS A 2 21.44 -21.22 -38.82
CA LYS A 2 20.66 -22.38 -38.31
C LYS A 2 20.95 -22.77 -36.85
N ASN A 3 22.22 -22.72 -36.40
CA ASN A 3 22.58 -23.05 -35.01
C ASN A 3 22.08 -22.02 -34.01
N ILE A 4 22.05 -20.73 -34.38
CA ILE A 4 21.53 -19.65 -33.53
C ILE A 4 19.99 -19.74 -33.42
N THR A 5 19.32 -20.01 -34.55
CA THR A 5 17.83 -20.18 -34.54
C THR A 5 17.43 -21.41 -33.74
N ASN A 6 18.14 -22.52 -33.82
CA ASN A 6 17.87 -23.72 -33.01
C ASN A 6 18.14 -23.47 -31.52
N PHE A 7 19.20 -22.74 -31.16
CA PHE A 7 19.49 -22.34 -29.79
C PHE A 7 18.37 -21.42 -29.23
N CYS A 8 17.98 -20.39 -29.99
CA CYS A 8 16.91 -19.48 -29.60
C CYS A 8 15.56 -20.19 -29.41
N GLN A 9 15.22 -21.15 -30.28
CA GLN A 9 13.98 -21.93 -30.11
C GLN A 9 14.04 -22.85 -28.88
N LYS A 10 15.18 -23.45 -28.59
CA LYS A 10 15.36 -24.31 -27.40
C LYS A 10 15.28 -23.53 -26.10
N HIS A 11 15.77 -22.28 -26.06
CA HIS A 11 15.88 -21.44 -24.89
C HIS A 11 14.92 -20.25 -24.89
N LYS A 12 13.91 -20.23 -25.76
CA LYS A 12 13.01 -19.07 -25.94
C LYS A 12 12.34 -18.56 -24.67
N VAL A 13 12.00 -19.44 -23.73
CA VAL A 13 11.41 -19.06 -22.45
C VAL A 13 12.40 -18.31 -21.58
N LEU A 14 13.63 -18.81 -21.47
CA LEU A 14 14.69 -18.17 -20.69
C LEU A 14 15.07 -16.81 -21.29
N ILE A 15 15.19 -16.74 -22.62
CA ILE A 15 15.47 -15.49 -23.33
C ILE A 15 14.37 -14.46 -23.07
N PHE A 16 13.09 -14.89 -23.16
CA PHE A 16 11.97 -14.02 -22.84
C PHE A 16 12.03 -13.53 -21.39
N GLU A 17 12.32 -14.40 -20.43
CA GLU A 17 12.43 -14.00 -19.01
C GLU A 17 13.53 -12.97 -18.78
N ILE A 18 14.70 -13.14 -19.38
CA ILE A 18 15.80 -12.17 -19.28
C ILE A 18 15.37 -10.82 -19.86
N ILE A 19 14.76 -10.82 -21.05
CA ILE A 19 14.26 -9.59 -21.68
C ILE A 19 13.16 -8.94 -20.83
N ALA A 20 12.20 -9.71 -20.34
CA ALA A 20 11.10 -9.20 -19.50
C ALA A 20 11.62 -8.56 -18.21
N ILE A 21 12.54 -9.24 -17.49
CA ILE A 21 13.17 -8.70 -16.28
C ILE A 21 13.95 -7.42 -16.60
N SER A 22 14.70 -7.39 -17.70
CA SER A 22 15.45 -6.19 -18.11
C SER A 22 14.53 -5.02 -18.44
N LEU A 23 13.43 -5.26 -19.16
CA LEU A 23 12.44 -4.23 -19.48
C LEU A 23 11.74 -3.72 -18.23
N ILE A 24 11.35 -4.61 -17.30
CA ILE A 24 10.75 -4.24 -16.02
C ILE A 24 11.73 -3.42 -15.18
N ALA A 25 13.01 -3.81 -15.14
CA ALA A 25 14.03 -3.07 -14.41
C ALA A 25 14.23 -1.66 -14.96
N ILE A 26 14.39 -1.51 -16.28
CA ILE A 26 14.55 -0.22 -16.97
C ILE A 26 13.30 0.65 -16.74
N PHE A 27 12.10 0.08 -16.86
CA PHE A 27 10.86 0.79 -16.66
C PHE A 27 10.73 1.26 -15.21
N SER A 28 10.92 0.38 -14.23
CA SER A 28 10.84 0.68 -12.81
C SER A 28 11.86 1.75 -12.39
N PHE A 29 13.10 1.64 -12.87
CA PHE A 29 14.11 2.69 -12.71
C PHE A 29 13.62 4.04 -13.26
N SER A 30 13.01 4.03 -14.43
CA SER A 30 12.51 5.25 -15.07
C SER A 30 11.38 5.94 -14.29
N LEU A 31 10.66 5.22 -13.42
CA LEU A 31 9.55 5.78 -12.63
C LEU A 31 10.02 6.47 -11.35
N ALA A 32 11.16 6.08 -10.76
CA ALA A 32 11.66 6.67 -9.52
C ALA A 32 11.89 8.19 -9.68
N PRO A 33 11.26 9.06 -8.88
CA PRO A 33 11.41 10.51 -8.98
C PRO A 33 12.81 10.94 -8.53
N LYS A 34 13.43 11.90 -9.22
CA LYS A 34 14.72 12.47 -8.81
C LYS A 34 14.55 13.54 -7.73
N ILE A 35 13.48 14.33 -7.84
CA ILE A 35 13.13 15.33 -6.82
C ILE A 35 12.57 14.59 -5.60
N LEU A 36 13.18 14.83 -4.45
CA LEU A 36 12.79 14.23 -3.19
C LEU A 36 11.49 14.84 -2.67
N GLN A 37 10.68 14.03 -2.00
CA GLN A 37 9.45 14.48 -1.36
C GLN A 37 9.75 15.03 0.05
N ASN A 38 8.83 15.84 0.57
CA ASN A 38 8.96 16.48 1.89
C ASN A 38 9.24 15.46 3.01
N ASP A 39 8.57 14.31 3.01
CA ASP A 39 8.75 13.26 4.01
C ASP A 39 10.18 12.71 4.08
N THR A 40 10.93 12.75 2.99
CA THR A 40 12.31 12.25 2.94
C THR A 40 13.22 13.02 3.90
N PHE A 41 12.96 14.31 4.11
CA PHE A 41 13.80 15.18 4.96
C PHE A 41 13.61 14.83 6.43
N TYR A 42 12.36 14.70 6.93
CA TYR A 42 12.14 14.28 8.31
C TYR A 42 12.66 12.86 8.58
N THR A 43 12.48 11.93 7.61
CA THR A 43 12.99 10.56 7.71
C THR A 43 14.49 10.54 8.03
N VAL A 44 15.29 11.32 7.31
CA VAL A 44 16.73 11.41 7.55
C VAL A 44 17.04 12.08 8.90
N ALA A 45 16.33 13.16 9.23
CA ALA A 45 16.52 13.89 10.49
C ALA A 45 16.18 13.02 11.71
N ILE A 46 15.03 12.33 11.69
CA ILE A 46 14.60 11.40 12.75
C ILE A 46 15.56 10.22 12.87
N GLY A 47 15.98 9.62 11.75
CA GLY A 47 16.95 8.54 11.79
C GLY A 47 18.29 8.93 12.40
N ASN A 48 18.75 10.18 12.20
CA ASN A 48 19.92 10.71 12.87
C ASN A 48 19.66 10.92 14.38
N LEU A 49 18.50 11.47 14.74
CA LEU A 49 18.10 11.64 16.15
C LEU A 49 18.07 10.30 16.90
N ILE A 50 17.43 9.27 16.32
CA ILE A 50 17.37 7.94 16.94
C ILE A 50 18.77 7.35 17.18
N LYS A 51 19.71 7.55 16.25
CA LYS A 51 21.09 7.07 16.41
C LYS A 51 21.84 7.77 17.55
N GLN A 52 21.51 9.01 17.83
CA GLN A 52 22.15 9.81 18.87
C GLN A 52 21.51 9.62 20.25
N ASN A 53 20.20 9.66 20.31
CA ASN A 53 19.42 9.75 21.55
C ASN A 53 18.56 8.51 21.85
N GLY A 54 18.42 7.57 20.90
CA GLY A 54 17.46 6.48 20.99
C GLY A 54 16.03 6.92 20.68
N ILE A 55 15.05 6.10 21.07
CA ILE A 55 13.61 6.37 20.92
C ILE A 55 13.06 6.78 22.29
N ASP A 56 12.68 8.03 22.45
CA ASP A 56 12.17 8.60 23.70
C ASP A 56 10.69 8.99 23.66
N MET A 57 10.03 8.73 22.52
CA MET A 57 8.61 9.00 22.26
C MET A 57 8.24 10.48 22.35
N LYS A 58 9.18 11.40 22.05
CA LYS A 58 8.99 12.85 22.07
C LYS A 58 9.35 13.48 20.74
N ASP A 59 8.73 14.62 20.43
CA ASP A 59 9.16 15.48 19.32
C ASP A 59 10.32 16.41 19.72
N HIS A 60 11.27 16.57 18.81
CA HIS A 60 12.46 17.42 18.99
C HIS A 60 12.64 18.45 17.87
N PHE A 61 11.66 18.56 16.97
CA PHE A 61 11.82 19.36 15.75
C PHE A 61 10.85 20.54 15.64
N SER A 62 9.70 20.45 16.29
CA SER A 62 8.82 21.61 16.40
C SER A 62 9.19 22.45 17.62
N TRP A 63 8.80 23.71 17.60
CA TRP A 63 8.96 24.58 18.77
C TRP A 63 7.77 24.48 19.74
N HIS A 64 6.81 23.56 19.48
CA HIS A 64 5.77 23.21 20.43
C HIS A 64 6.34 22.38 21.58
N GLU A 65 5.92 22.72 22.80
CA GLU A 65 6.41 22.04 24.00
C GLU A 65 5.68 20.70 24.22
N ASP A 66 6.43 19.67 24.66
CA ASP A 66 5.94 18.37 25.15
C ASP A 66 5.03 17.58 24.17
N LEU A 67 5.24 17.69 22.86
CA LEU A 67 4.51 16.86 21.91
C LEU A 67 5.02 15.40 21.96
N PRO A 68 4.14 14.40 22.21
CA PRO A 68 4.51 13.00 22.11
C PRO A 68 4.60 12.58 20.64
N TYR A 69 5.68 11.90 20.28
CA TYR A 69 5.91 11.38 18.93
C TYR A 69 6.06 9.86 18.94
N THR A 70 5.36 9.16 18.06
CA THR A 70 5.22 7.68 18.08
C THR A 70 6.26 6.95 17.22
N TYR A 71 7.13 7.66 16.49
CA TYR A 71 8.17 7.09 15.61
C TYR A 71 7.67 5.98 14.67
N PRO A 72 6.61 6.20 13.86
CA PRO A 72 5.88 5.12 13.17
C PRO A 72 6.71 4.39 12.09
N HIS A 73 7.88 4.91 11.75
CA HIS A 73 8.78 4.36 10.73
C HIS A 73 10.21 4.17 11.25
N TRP A 74 10.41 4.07 12.56
CA TRP A 74 11.72 4.18 13.22
C TRP A 74 12.85 3.40 12.53
N LEU A 75 12.62 2.13 12.18
CA LEU A 75 13.65 1.30 11.54
C LEU A 75 13.96 1.78 10.12
N TYR A 76 12.94 2.20 9.37
CA TYR A 76 13.11 2.78 8.05
C TYR A 76 13.88 4.10 8.12
N ASP A 77 13.57 4.95 9.08
CA ASP A 77 14.23 6.25 9.29
C ASP A 77 15.72 6.05 9.60
N VAL A 78 16.07 5.10 10.47
CA VAL A 78 17.47 4.73 10.76
C VAL A 78 18.19 4.22 9.51
N ILE A 79 17.58 3.34 8.72
CA ILE A 79 18.17 2.82 7.48
C ILE A 79 18.41 3.95 6.48
N MET A 80 17.43 4.83 6.27
CA MET A 80 17.55 5.95 5.32
C MET A 80 18.58 6.97 5.76
N SER A 81 18.66 7.26 7.05
CA SER A 81 19.71 8.10 7.62
C SER A 81 21.11 7.50 7.41
N PHE A 82 21.26 6.19 7.54
CA PHE A 82 22.52 5.50 7.24
C PHE A 82 22.90 5.64 5.76
N ILE A 83 21.96 5.40 4.85
CA ILE A 83 22.14 5.56 3.40
C ILE A 83 22.53 7.00 3.06
N TYR A 84 21.86 7.98 3.67
CA TYR A 84 22.18 9.39 3.51
C TYR A 84 23.60 9.72 3.93
N ASN A 85 24.06 9.20 5.06
CA ASN A 85 25.42 9.46 5.56
C ASN A 85 26.53 8.86 4.67
N ILE A 86 26.22 7.84 3.84
CA ILE A 86 27.16 7.26 2.87
C ILE A 86 27.34 8.16 1.64
N GLY A 87 26.27 8.72 1.09
CA GLY A 87 26.34 9.42 -0.20
C GLY A 87 25.28 10.49 -0.41
N GLY A 88 24.76 11.07 0.67
CA GLY A 88 23.81 12.18 0.63
C GLY A 88 22.52 11.84 -0.12
N TRP A 89 21.93 12.86 -0.70
CA TRP A 89 20.67 12.73 -1.46
C TRP A 89 20.80 11.85 -2.71
N GLN A 90 21.98 11.73 -3.28
CA GLN A 90 22.25 10.82 -4.39
C GLN A 90 22.07 9.36 -3.95
N ALA A 91 22.56 8.97 -2.79
CA ALA A 91 22.40 7.61 -2.27
C ALA A 91 20.93 7.31 -1.95
N ILE A 92 20.19 8.28 -1.41
CA ILE A 92 18.74 8.18 -1.21
C ILE A 92 18.02 7.93 -2.56
N TYR A 93 18.31 8.72 -3.58
CA TYR A 93 17.73 8.51 -4.92
C TYR A 93 18.05 7.12 -5.49
N ILE A 94 19.30 6.68 -5.39
CA ILE A 94 19.72 5.33 -5.84
C ILE A 94 18.93 4.25 -5.07
N SER A 95 18.74 4.40 -3.76
CA SER A 95 17.96 3.44 -2.96
C SER A 95 16.51 3.34 -3.44
N VAL A 96 15.87 4.46 -3.78
CA VAL A 96 14.51 4.46 -4.37
C VAL A 96 14.50 3.77 -5.73
N CYS A 97 15.51 4.01 -6.59
CA CYS A 97 15.63 3.32 -7.87
C CYS A 97 15.76 1.79 -7.69
N VAL A 98 16.60 1.35 -6.75
CA VAL A 98 16.78 -0.08 -6.44
C VAL A 98 15.48 -0.70 -5.91
N LEU A 99 14.83 -0.07 -4.95
CA LEU A 99 13.56 -0.55 -4.39
C LEU A 99 12.45 -0.58 -5.45
N SER A 100 12.39 0.40 -6.35
CA SER A 100 11.44 0.40 -7.47
C SER A 100 11.67 -0.79 -8.41
N ILE A 101 12.93 -1.08 -8.76
CA ILE A 101 13.31 -2.26 -9.58
C ILE A 101 12.91 -3.55 -8.86
N VAL A 102 13.24 -3.67 -7.57
CA VAL A 102 12.91 -4.85 -6.75
C VAL A 102 11.38 -5.05 -6.69
N LEU A 103 10.59 -3.98 -6.53
CA LEU A 103 9.14 -4.05 -6.54
C LEU A 103 8.61 -4.58 -7.89
N GLY A 104 9.06 -4.02 -9.01
CA GLY A 104 8.64 -4.45 -10.34
C GLY A 104 8.96 -5.92 -10.62
N ILE A 105 10.18 -6.35 -10.28
CA ILE A 105 10.59 -7.76 -10.40
C ILE A 105 9.79 -8.67 -9.46
N THR A 106 9.51 -8.21 -8.22
CA THR A 106 8.70 -8.97 -7.27
C THR A 106 7.28 -9.18 -7.78
N ILE A 107 6.63 -8.14 -8.32
CA ILE A 107 5.30 -8.28 -8.93
C ILE A 107 5.34 -9.29 -10.08
N TYR A 108 6.33 -9.23 -10.95
CA TYR A 108 6.52 -10.19 -12.05
C TYR A 108 6.68 -11.63 -11.55
N GLU A 109 7.64 -11.85 -10.64
CA GLU A 109 7.98 -13.19 -10.14
C GLU A 109 6.82 -13.85 -9.39
N VAL A 110 6.12 -13.10 -8.54
CA VAL A 110 4.99 -13.63 -7.78
C VAL A 110 3.83 -13.97 -8.72
N ASN A 111 3.51 -13.08 -9.66
CA ASN A 111 2.50 -13.35 -10.68
C ASN A 111 2.83 -14.59 -11.51
N LYS A 112 4.08 -14.72 -11.99
CA LYS A 112 4.56 -15.87 -12.74
C LYS A 112 4.47 -17.17 -11.93
N LYS A 113 4.89 -17.16 -10.67
CA LYS A 113 4.88 -18.35 -9.80
C LYS A 113 3.50 -18.81 -9.41
N LEU A 114 2.54 -17.90 -9.25
CA LEU A 114 1.15 -18.24 -8.88
C LEU A 114 0.30 -18.62 -10.10
N ASN A 115 0.49 -17.96 -11.24
CA ASN A 115 -0.39 -18.09 -12.40
C ASN A 115 0.28 -18.77 -13.62
N LYS A 116 1.59 -19.04 -13.58
CA LYS A 116 2.36 -19.78 -14.59
C LYS A 116 2.31 -19.19 -16.02
N ASN A 117 1.99 -17.93 -16.16
CA ASN A 117 1.89 -17.21 -17.43
C ASN A 117 2.94 -16.09 -17.48
N GLN A 118 4.08 -16.34 -18.12
CA GLN A 118 5.22 -15.40 -18.15
C GLN A 118 4.88 -14.10 -18.89
N ILE A 119 4.20 -14.19 -20.04
CA ILE A 119 3.91 -13.04 -20.89
C ILE A 119 2.95 -12.10 -20.17
N LEU A 120 1.84 -12.64 -19.68
CA LEU A 120 0.83 -11.85 -18.97
C LEU A 120 1.42 -11.27 -17.67
N SER A 121 2.26 -12.04 -16.96
CA SER A 121 2.93 -11.54 -15.75
C SER A 121 3.85 -10.37 -16.03
N ALA A 122 4.56 -10.36 -17.17
CA ALA A 122 5.39 -9.22 -17.57
C ALA A 122 4.54 -7.98 -17.89
N ILE A 123 3.47 -8.14 -18.65
CA ILE A 123 2.54 -7.04 -18.97
C ILE A 123 1.91 -6.47 -17.69
N ILE A 124 1.40 -7.34 -16.82
CA ILE A 124 0.78 -6.94 -15.55
C ILE A 124 1.79 -6.23 -14.64
N ALA A 125 3.03 -6.69 -14.56
CA ALA A 125 4.07 -6.01 -13.77
C ALA A 125 4.32 -4.58 -14.28
N LEU A 126 4.46 -4.40 -15.60
CA LEU A 126 4.64 -3.07 -16.21
C LEU A 126 3.44 -2.16 -15.96
N VAL A 127 2.22 -2.66 -16.14
CA VAL A 127 0.98 -1.90 -15.88
C VAL A 127 0.86 -1.56 -14.40
N SER A 128 1.13 -2.51 -13.49
CA SER A 128 1.08 -2.27 -12.05
C SER A 128 2.09 -1.20 -11.62
N MET A 129 3.34 -1.26 -12.14
CA MET A 129 4.34 -0.23 -11.86
C MET A 129 3.92 1.14 -12.39
N TYR A 130 3.27 1.21 -13.56
CA TYR A 130 2.71 2.46 -14.08
C TYR A 130 1.63 3.03 -13.16
N LEU A 131 0.71 2.20 -12.67
CA LEU A 131 -0.36 2.62 -11.75
C LEU A 131 0.18 3.06 -10.39
N LEU A 132 1.29 2.47 -9.94
CA LEU A 132 1.95 2.78 -8.67
C LEU A 132 2.91 3.98 -8.75
N LYS A 133 3.14 4.58 -9.93
CA LYS A 133 4.19 5.59 -10.15
C LYS A 133 4.18 6.76 -9.16
N SER A 134 3.00 7.22 -8.75
CA SER A 134 2.84 8.36 -7.81
C SER A 134 3.24 8.01 -6.37
N TYR A 135 3.34 6.71 -6.06
CA TYR A 135 3.70 6.18 -4.74
C TYR A 135 5.14 5.66 -4.68
N ILE A 136 5.90 5.76 -5.78
CA ILE A 136 7.32 5.44 -5.81
C ILE A 136 8.09 6.66 -5.28
N ALA A 137 8.52 6.58 -4.03
CA ALA A 137 9.20 7.66 -3.32
C ALA A 137 10.07 7.09 -2.19
N ALA A 138 10.92 7.94 -1.59
CA ALA A 138 11.72 7.59 -0.43
C ALA A 138 10.85 7.55 0.85
N ARG A 139 9.91 6.62 0.89
CA ARG A 139 8.97 6.37 1.99
C ARG A 139 8.99 4.89 2.38
N ALA A 140 8.74 4.58 3.63
CA ALA A 140 8.61 3.21 4.16
C ALA A 140 7.59 2.37 3.38
N GLN A 141 6.59 3.01 2.80
CA GLN A 141 5.55 2.41 1.98
C GLN A 141 6.11 1.59 0.80
N LEU A 142 7.18 2.04 0.14
CA LEU A 142 7.77 1.33 -1.00
C LEU A 142 8.33 -0.04 -0.60
N VAL A 143 8.96 -0.14 0.58
CA VAL A 143 9.45 -1.41 1.12
C VAL A 143 8.29 -2.33 1.50
N THR A 144 7.24 -1.77 2.11
CA THR A 144 6.08 -2.58 2.52
C THR A 144 5.28 -3.11 1.34
N PHE A 145 5.26 -2.44 0.19
CA PHE A 145 4.68 -2.99 -1.05
C PHE A 145 5.36 -4.29 -1.46
N ILE A 146 6.69 -4.33 -1.43
CA ILE A 146 7.47 -5.55 -1.74
C ILE A 146 7.10 -6.67 -0.77
N ILE A 147 7.05 -6.36 0.52
CA ILE A 147 6.71 -7.34 1.57
C ILE A 147 5.28 -7.87 1.37
N PHE A 148 4.30 -7.03 1.11
CA PHE A 148 2.90 -7.45 0.92
C PHE A 148 2.71 -8.36 -0.31
N VAL A 149 3.42 -8.11 -1.41
CA VAL A 149 3.38 -9.01 -2.57
C VAL A 149 3.95 -10.39 -2.22
N TRP A 150 4.99 -10.48 -1.41
CA TRP A 150 5.50 -11.76 -0.92
C TRP A 150 4.55 -12.41 0.10
N VAL A 151 3.90 -11.65 0.97
CA VAL A 151 2.92 -12.18 1.94
C VAL A 151 1.81 -12.93 1.23
N ILE A 152 1.22 -12.37 0.16
CA ILE A 152 0.16 -13.07 -0.58
C ILE A 152 0.69 -14.37 -1.21
N PHE A 153 1.91 -14.36 -1.74
CA PHE A 153 2.56 -15.58 -2.24
C PHE A 153 2.73 -16.63 -1.15
N PHE A 154 3.22 -16.23 0.02
CA PHE A 154 3.39 -17.16 1.15
C PHE A 154 2.07 -17.72 1.62
N ILE A 155 1.01 -16.91 1.72
CA ILE A 155 -0.33 -17.37 2.11
C ILE A 155 -0.85 -18.41 1.10
N GLU A 156 -0.81 -18.12 -0.20
CA GLU A 156 -1.28 -19.04 -1.24
C GLU A 156 -0.50 -20.37 -1.19
N LYS A 157 0.82 -20.31 -1.09
CA LYS A 157 1.67 -21.51 -1.03
C LYS A 157 1.53 -22.28 0.29
N PHE A 158 1.32 -21.60 1.40
CA PHE A 158 1.04 -22.23 2.68
C PHE A 158 -0.31 -22.97 2.66
N LEU A 159 -1.32 -22.38 2.06
CA LEU A 159 -2.64 -23.02 1.90
C LEU A 159 -2.62 -24.22 0.95
N GLU A 160 -1.70 -24.25 -0.04
CA GLU A 160 -1.45 -25.43 -0.87
C GLU A 160 -0.79 -26.56 -0.07
N ASN A 161 0.21 -26.25 0.75
CA ASN A 161 0.97 -27.23 1.54
C ASN A 161 1.48 -26.68 2.87
N PRO A 162 0.70 -26.79 3.96
CA PRO A 162 1.06 -26.25 5.28
C PRO A 162 2.24 -26.97 5.95
N LYS A 163 2.64 -28.16 5.44
CA LYS A 163 3.83 -28.86 5.94
C LYS A 163 5.13 -28.12 5.60
N LYS A 164 5.12 -27.28 4.59
CA LYS A 164 6.24 -26.40 4.24
C LYS A 164 6.25 -25.17 5.15
N ILE A 165 6.72 -25.35 6.38
CA ILE A 165 6.75 -24.33 7.46
C ILE A 165 7.44 -23.04 7.02
N GLY A 166 8.38 -23.07 6.06
CA GLY A 166 9.07 -21.90 5.55
C GLY A 166 8.14 -20.78 5.07
N TYR A 167 6.96 -21.12 4.55
CA TYR A 167 5.98 -20.10 4.15
C TYR A 167 5.32 -19.43 5.36
N ALA A 168 5.02 -20.19 6.43
CA ALA A 168 4.51 -19.62 7.68
C ALA A 168 5.55 -18.69 8.32
N ILE A 169 6.81 -19.13 8.37
CA ILE A 169 7.94 -18.30 8.85
C ILE A 169 8.03 -17.01 8.04
N GLY A 170 7.92 -17.09 6.69
CA GLY A 170 7.92 -15.93 5.82
C GLY A 170 6.81 -14.92 6.16
N ILE A 171 5.59 -15.39 6.48
CA ILE A 171 4.47 -14.52 6.90
C ILE A 171 4.80 -13.86 8.24
N VAL A 172 5.27 -14.62 9.24
CA VAL A 172 5.59 -14.08 10.57
C VAL A 172 6.74 -13.08 10.52
N LEU A 173 7.82 -13.36 9.77
CA LEU A 173 8.93 -12.42 9.56
C LEU A 173 8.45 -11.15 8.85
N SER A 174 7.56 -11.27 7.85
CA SER A 174 6.95 -10.12 7.20
C SER A 174 6.16 -9.27 8.19
N SER A 175 5.42 -9.88 9.12
CA SER A 175 4.69 -9.18 10.17
C SER A 175 5.62 -8.38 11.09
N ILE A 176 6.73 -8.99 11.55
CA ILE A 176 7.74 -8.33 12.37
C ILE A 176 8.35 -7.14 11.61
N LEU A 177 8.72 -7.34 10.34
CA LEU A 177 9.32 -6.29 9.52
C LEU A 177 8.36 -5.11 9.32
N ILE A 178 7.09 -5.37 9.01
CA ILE A 178 6.09 -4.30 8.82
C ILE A 178 5.88 -3.53 10.12
N ALA A 179 5.77 -4.21 11.27
CA ALA A 179 5.58 -3.58 12.57
C ALA A 179 6.73 -2.61 12.95
N ASN A 180 7.93 -2.82 12.41
CA ASN A 180 9.10 -1.98 12.69
C ASN A 180 9.41 -0.96 11.58
N LEU A 181 9.14 -1.30 10.32
CA LEU A 181 9.40 -0.41 9.17
C LEU A 181 8.26 0.57 8.91
N HIS A 182 7.00 0.19 9.19
CA HIS A 182 5.83 0.99 8.84
C HIS A 182 4.61 0.58 9.67
N VAL A 183 4.57 1.01 10.91
CA VAL A 183 3.56 0.59 11.89
C VAL A 183 2.12 0.87 11.46
N ALA A 184 1.90 1.98 10.75
CA ALA A 184 0.57 2.41 10.29
C ALA A 184 -0.13 1.38 9.38
N VAL A 185 0.63 0.58 8.63
CA VAL A 185 0.08 -0.43 7.71
C VAL A 185 0.14 -1.86 8.27
N TRP A 186 0.70 -2.05 9.47
CA TRP A 186 0.76 -3.39 10.09
C TRP A 186 -0.61 -4.03 10.29
N PRO A 187 -1.67 -3.31 10.72
CA PRO A 187 -3.01 -3.87 10.83
C PRO A 187 -3.58 -4.35 9.48
N PHE A 188 -3.13 -3.80 8.36
CA PHE A 188 -3.57 -4.21 7.03
C PHE A 188 -3.16 -5.66 6.71
N LEU A 189 -2.09 -6.16 7.33
CA LEU A 189 -1.71 -7.58 7.22
C LEU A 189 -2.87 -8.50 7.60
N PHE A 190 -3.64 -8.15 8.64
CA PHE A 190 -4.78 -8.95 9.09
C PHE A 190 -5.96 -8.88 8.12
N VAL A 191 -6.15 -7.74 7.46
CA VAL A 191 -7.18 -7.60 6.41
C VAL A 191 -6.96 -8.58 5.27
N ILE A 192 -5.70 -8.91 4.92
CA ILE A 192 -5.37 -9.86 3.85
C ILE A 192 -5.80 -11.30 4.20
N PHE A 193 -5.84 -11.69 5.46
CA PHE A 193 -6.30 -13.02 5.87
C PHE A 193 -7.82 -13.19 5.76
N LEU A 194 -8.59 -12.10 5.94
CA LEU A 194 -10.05 -12.17 6.04
C LEU A 194 -10.74 -12.82 4.85
N PRO A 195 -10.38 -12.56 3.58
CA PRO A 195 -11.00 -13.20 2.43
C PRO A 195 -10.92 -14.73 2.44
N TYR A 196 -9.79 -15.28 2.85
CA TYR A 196 -9.57 -16.73 2.94
C TYR A 196 -10.38 -17.35 4.07
N ILE A 197 -10.44 -16.69 5.23
CA ILE A 197 -11.22 -17.12 6.38
C ILE A 197 -12.71 -17.06 6.05
N ALA A 198 -13.16 -15.99 5.40
CA ALA A 198 -14.55 -15.82 4.98
C ALA A 198 -14.97 -16.91 3.99
N GLU A 199 -14.14 -17.22 2.97
CA GLU A 199 -14.40 -18.34 2.05
C GLU A 199 -14.58 -19.67 2.80
N TYR A 200 -13.72 -19.95 3.78
CA TYR A 200 -13.78 -21.17 4.58
C TYR A 200 -15.06 -21.24 5.41
N ILE A 201 -15.44 -20.16 6.08
CA ILE A 201 -16.67 -20.09 6.88
C ILE A 201 -17.89 -20.29 5.97
N ILE A 202 -17.96 -19.58 4.85
CA ILE A 202 -19.07 -19.70 3.90
C ILE A 202 -19.13 -21.12 3.33
N ALA A 203 -18.00 -21.75 3.01
CA ALA A 203 -17.96 -23.12 2.54
C ALA A 203 -18.52 -24.11 3.58
N ILE A 204 -18.23 -23.89 4.87
CA ILE A 204 -18.82 -24.70 5.95
C ILE A 204 -20.33 -24.47 6.06
N LEU A 205 -20.76 -23.20 6.07
CA LEU A 205 -22.18 -22.86 6.15
C LEU A 205 -22.96 -23.41 4.96
N ALA A 206 -22.41 -23.26 3.75
CA ALA A 206 -23.00 -23.82 2.53
C ALA A 206 -23.13 -25.34 2.61
N ASP A 207 -22.10 -26.04 3.10
CA ASP A 207 -22.15 -27.49 3.32
C ASP A 207 -23.24 -27.89 4.34
N ILE A 208 -23.40 -27.11 5.41
CA ILE A 208 -24.41 -27.36 6.44
C ILE A 208 -25.81 -27.19 5.86
N ILE A 209 -26.04 -26.10 5.12
CA ILE A 209 -27.35 -25.73 4.53
C ILE A 209 -27.70 -26.64 3.36
N ILE A 210 -26.83 -26.77 2.36
CA ILE A 210 -27.09 -27.49 1.11
C ILE A 210 -27.29 -28.99 1.37
N PHE A 211 -26.46 -29.59 2.23
CA PHE A 211 -26.52 -31.00 2.54
C PHE A 211 -27.35 -31.31 3.80
N ARG A 212 -28.11 -30.33 4.31
CA ARG A 212 -29.06 -30.52 5.42
C ARG A 212 -28.43 -31.23 6.63
N LYS A 213 -27.16 -30.92 6.94
CA LYS A 213 -26.39 -31.62 7.98
C LYS A 213 -27.02 -31.53 9.37
N ILE A 214 -27.62 -30.39 9.71
CA ILE A 214 -28.31 -30.21 10.99
C ILE A 214 -29.51 -31.17 11.09
N GLU A 215 -30.30 -31.28 10.02
CA GLU A 215 -31.44 -32.20 10.00
C GLU A 215 -31.02 -33.66 10.11
N ILE A 216 -29.92 -34.04 9.44
CA ILE A 216 -29.32 -35.38 9.56
C ILE A 216 -28.92 -35.65 11.01
N ILE A 217 -28.24 -34.72 11.68
CA ILE A 217 -27.83 -34.85 13.09
C ILE A 217 -29.06 -35.00 14.00
N GLN A 218 -30.07 -34.16 13.81
CA GLN A 218 -31.31 -34.21 14.59
C GLN A 218 -32.06 -35.52 14.41
N LYS A 219 -32.16 -36.05 13.17
CA LYS A 219 -32.81 -37.33 12.90
C LYS A 219 -32.02 -38.49 13.50
N LYS A 220 -30.69 -38.51 13.37
CA LYS A 220 -29.81 -39.52 14.02
C LYS A 220 -29.96 -39.48 15.54
N TRP A 221 -29.99 -38.30 16.14
CA TRP A 221 -30.20 -38.16 17.57
C TRP A 221 -31.57 -38.70 18.02
N LYS A 222 -32.66 -38.34 17.26
CA LYS A 222 -34.01 -38.86 17.51
C LYS A 222 -34.05 -40.40 17.39
N ILE A 223 -33.44 -40.99 16.38
CA ILE A 223 -33.35 -42.45 16.22
C ILE A 223 -32.70 -43.10 17.44
N LYS A 224 -31.59 -42.51 17.91
CA LYS A 224 -30.85 -43.04 19.07
C LYS A 224 -31.64 -42.99 20.39
N HIS A 225 -32.53 -42.00 20.57
CA HIS A 225 -33.27 -41.77 21.79
C HIS A 225 -34.73 -42.29 21.76
N THR A 226 -35.20 -42.83 20.63
CA THR A 226 -36.52 -43.46 20.52
C THR A 226 -36.37 -44.95 20.83
N LYS A 227 -36.51 -45.36 22.12
CA LYS A 227 -36.24 -46.73 22.56
C LYS A 227 -37.42 -47.73 22.43
N ASN A 228 -38.70 -47.26 22.30
CA ASN A 228 -39.85 -48.13 22.44
C ASN A 228 -40.89 -48.03 21.29
N ASN A 229 -40.53 -47.60 20.10
CA ASN A 229 -41.46 -47.48 18.97
C ASN A 229 -40.74 -47.76 17.64
N GLU A 230 -40.71 -49.02 17.24
CA GLU A 230 -40.03 -49.48 16.01
C GLU A 230 -40.57 -48.83 14.75
N ASP A 231 -41.88 -48.61 14.62
CA ASP A 231 -42.50 -47.93 13.47
C ASP A 231 -42.00 -46.49 13.32
N LYS A 232 -41.83 -45.79 14.45
CA LYS A 232 -41.33 -44.43 14.48
C LYS A 232 -39.84 -44.35 14.11
N VAL A 233 -39.06 -45.34 14.55
CA VAL A 233 -37.63 -45.45 14.19
C VAL A 233 -37.49 -45.77 12.70
N GLN A 234 -38.32 -46.65 12.14
CA GLN A 234 -38.30 -46.99 10.72
C GLN A 234 -38.68 -45.80 9.81
N LYS A 235 -39.71 -45.03 10.19
CA LYS A 235 -40.08 -43.78 9.51
C LYS A 235 -38.98 -42.73 9.52
N LEU A 236 -38.24 -42.61 10.63
CA LEU A 236 -37.12 -41.71 10.74
C LEU A 236 -35.89 -42.14 9.90
N LYS A 237 -35.63 -43.46 9.79
CA LYS A 237 -34.60 -44.03 8.91
C LYS A 237 -34.93 -43.75 7.42
N LEU A 238 -36.15 -44.03 7.00
CA LEU A 238 -36.60 -43.72 5.62
C LEU A 238 -36.42 -42.26 5.27
N LYS A 239 -36.83 -41.36 6.14
CA LYS A 239 -36.62 -39.90 5.93
C LYS A 239 -35.14 -39.51 5.93
N LEU A 240 -34.29 -40.25 6.63
CA LEU A 240 -32.83 -39.99 6.61
C LEU A 240 -32.22 -40.45 5.29
N ASP A 241 -32.66 -41.61 4.76
CA ASP A 241 -32.22 -42.15 3.46
C ASP A 241 -32.66 -41.24 2.30
N GLU A 242 -33.90 -40.71 2.34
CA GLU A 242 -34.37 -39.71 1.38
C GLU A 242 -33.44 -38.46 1.36
N ILE A 243 -32.98 -38.00 2.53
CA ILE A 243 -32.04 -36.87 2.62
C ILE A 243 -30.71 -37.25 1.98
N TYR A 244 -30.17 -38.45 2.22
CA TYR A 244 -28.93 -38.89 1.60
C TYR A 244 -29.02 -38.97 0.10
N ILE A 245 -30.09 -39.57 -0.45
CA ILE A 245 -30.36 -39.66 -1.90
C ILE A 245 -30.48 -38.27 -2.51
N SER A 246 -31.19 -37.35 -1.84
CA SER A 246 -31.31 -35.95 -2.28
C SER A 246 -29.96 -35.24 -2.28
N ASN A 247 -29.12 -35.48 -1.26
CA ASN A 247 -27.78 -34.88 -1.15
C ASN A 247 -26.84 -35.40 -2.25
N GLU A 248 -26.91 -36.69 -2.61
CA GLU A 248 -26.12 -37.23 -3.73
C GLU A 248 -26.55 -36.65 -5.07
N LYS A 249 -27.86 -36.52 -5.32
CA LYS A 249 -28.36 -35.81 -6.51
C LYS A 249 -27.88 -34.36 -6.59
N ARG A 250 -27.91 -33.62 -5.47
CA ARG A 250 -27.42 -32.23 -5.39
C ARG A 250 -25.93 -32.15 -5.65
N LYS A 251 -25.15 -33.09 -5.09
CA LYS A 251 -23.71 -33.15 -5.32
C LYS A 251 -23.40 -33.39 -6.79
N LYS A 252 -24.04 -34.36 -7.42
CA LYS A 252 -23.89 -34.68 -8.85
C LYS A 252 -24.28 -33.50 -9.73
N TYR A 253 -25.44 -32.86 -9.48
CA TYR A 253 -25.88 -31.66 -10.19
C TYR A 253 -24.87 -30.51 -10.10
N ARG A 254 -24.27 -30.28 -8.90
CA ARG A 254 -23.27 -29.26 -8.69
C ARG A 254 -21.95 -29.56 -9.41
N GLU A 255 -21.57 -30.82 -9.52
CA GLU A 255 -20.37 -31.26 -10.25
C GLU A 255 -20.56 -31.16 -11.77
N GLU A 256 -21.73 -31.51 -12.28
CA GLU A 256 -22.03 -31.56 -13.72
C GLU A 256 -22.40 -30.21 -14.31
N GLN A 257 -23.22 -29.42 -13.64
CA GLN A 257 -23.76 -28.18 -14.21
C GLN A 257 -23.03 -26.91 -13.79
N GLU A 258 -22.27 -26.93 -12.70
CA GLU A 258 -21.52 -25.79 -12.21
C GLU A 258 -22.17 -24.39 -12.48
N PRO A 259 -23.41 -24.17 -12.01
CA PRO A 259 -24.27 -23.08 -12.50
C PRO A 259 -23.77 -21.69 -12.11
N TYR A 260 -22.79 -21.58 -11.22
CA TYR A 260 -22.36 -20.30 -10.66
C TYR A 260 -20.98 -19.88 -11.13
N LYS A 261 -20.79 -18.57 -11.34
CA LYS A 261 -19.52 -17.94 -11.65
C LYS A 261 -18.54 -17.94 -10.46
N ILE A 262 -19.03 -18.16 -9.25
CA ILE A 262 -18.25 -18.13 -8.02
C ILE A 262 -17.94 -19.55 -7.59
N THR A 263 -16.66 -19.85 -7.36
CA THR A 263 -16.21 -21.12 -6.80
C THR A 263 -15.73 -20.91 -5.37
N PHE A 264 -16.06 -21.85 -4.49
CA PHE A 264 -15.52 -21.87 -3.13
C PHE A 264 -15.22 -23.30 -2.71
N LYS A 265 -14.13 -23.47 -1.98
CA LYS A 265 -13.67 -24.78 -1.50
C LYS A 265 -13.42 -24.72 0.00
N ARG A 266 -13.85 -25.75 0.70
CA ARG A 266 -13.51 -25.94 2.13
C ARG A 266 -12.06 -26.36 2.23
N ASN A 267 -11.13 -25.39 2.34
CA ASN A 267 -9.71 -25.68 2.56
C ASN A 267 -9.45 -25.90 4.06
N LYS A 268 -9.17 -27.15 4.44
CA LYS A 268 -8.88 -27.52 5.84
C LYS A 268 -7.61 -26.85 6.39
N ASN A 269 -6.74 -26.34 5.53
CA ASN A 269 -5.47 -25.73 5.93
C ASN A 269 -5.67 -24.31 6.50
N ILE A 270 -6.85 -23.72 6.32
CA ILE A 270 -7.21 -22.40 6.89
C ILE A 270 -7.06 -22.37 8.41
N LYS A 271 -7.33 -23.47 9.12
CA LYS A 271 -7.10 -23.54 10.56
C LYS A 271 -5.64 -23.23 10.96
N TRP A 272 -4.68 -23.67 10.15
CA TRP A 272 -3.27 -23.37 10.38
C TRP A 272 -2.92 -21.93 9.99
N LEU A 273 -3.58 -21.39 8.97
CA LEU A 273 -3.45 -19.97 8.62
C LEU A 273 -3.97 -19.07 9.76
N ILE A 274 -5.07 -19.46 10.43
CA ILE A 274 -5.56 -18.73 11.61
C ILE A 274 -4.52 -18.77 12.75
N VAL A 275 -3.86 -19.92 12.98
CA VAL A 275 -2.77 -19.99 13.97
C VAL A 275 -1.63 -19.04 13.60
N VAL A 276 -1.21 -19.01 12.33
CA VAL A 276 -0.18 -18.06 11.86
C VAL A 276 -0.64 -16.61 12.06
N MET A 277 -1.90 -16.29 11.77
CA MET A 277 -2.46 -14.95 11.99
C MET A 277 -2.41 -14.56 13.48
N LEU A 278 -2.73 -15.48 14.40
CA LEU A 278 -2.64 -15.22 15.85
C LEU A 278 -1.19 -15.00 16.28
N ILE A 279 -0.23 -15.75 15.74
CA ILE A 279 1.20 -15.50 15.96
C ILE A 279 1.59 -14.13 15.45
N CYS A 280 1.15 -13.75 14.24
CA CYS A 280 1.38 -12.39 13.69
C CYS A 280 0.81 -11.31 14.62
N ALA A 281 -0.34 -11.54 15.24
CA ALA A 281 -0.90 -10.57 16.19
C ALA A 281 0.00 -10.34 17.41
N LEU A 282 0.78 -11.34 17.82
CA LEU A 282 1.75 -11.19 18.92
C LEU A 282 3.03 -10.46 18.48
N THR A 283 3.35 -10.46 17.18
CA THR A 283 4.58 -9.80 16.70
C THR A 283 4.57 -8.28 16.84
N GLY A 284 3.40 -7.65 17.02
CA GLY A 284 3.28 -6.24 17.34
C GLY A 284 3.99 -5.84 18.66
N PHE A 285 4.29 -6.80 19.55
CA PHE A 285 5.10 -6.55 20.74
C PHE A 285 6.62 -6.64 20.47
N LEU A 286 7.04 -7.09 19.28
CA LEU A 286 8.45 -7.19 18.90
C LEU A 286 8.92 -5.90 18.24
N THR A 287 8.67 -4.77 18.90
CA THR A 287 9.07 -3.43 18.48
C THR A 287 9.40 -2.58 19.71
N PRO A 288 10.32 -1.62 19.63
CA PRO A 288 10.58 -0.67 20.72
C PRO A 288 9.44 0.33 20.95
N LEU A 289 8.40 0.32 20.12
CA LEU A 289 7.29 1.28 20.15
C LEU A 289 6.18 0.91 21.15
N GLY A 290 6.34 -0.15 21.94
CA GLY A 290 5.32 -0.62 22.91
C GLY A 290 4.01 -1.02 22.24
N THR A 291 2.90 -0.41 22.61
CA THR A 291 1.55 -0.74 22.10
C THR A 291 1.19 0.01 20.80
N THR A 292 2.07 0.83 20.27
CA THR A 292 1.83 1.63 19.06
C THR A 292 1.28 0.81 17.87
N PRO A 293 1.76 -0.41 17.53
CA PRO A 293 1.19 -1.18 16.42
C PRO A 293 -0.29 -1.46 16.54
N TYR A 294 -0.83 -1.51 17.75
CA TYR A 294 -2.25 -1.81 18.01
C TYR A 294 -3.13 -0.57 18.06
N THR A 295 -2.57 0.58 18.43
CA THR A 295 -3.33 1.82 18.69
C THR A 295 -3.19 2.85 17.59
N TYR A 296 -2.10 2.82 16.81
CA TYR A 296 -1.78 3.86 15.83
C TYR A 296 -2.89 4.07 14.79
N LEU A 297 -3.32 3.00 14.11
CA LEU A 297 -4.36 3.09 13.10
C LEU A 297 -5.70 3.56 13.68
N TYR A 298 -6.04 3.08 14.89
CA TYR A 298 -7.27 3.51 15.57
C TYR A 298 -7.23 5.01 15.85
N ASN A 299 -6.15 5.53 16.40
CA ASN A 299 -5.99 6.95 16.67
C ASN A 299 -6.06 7.80 15.39
N THR A 300 -5.36 7.37 14.32
CA THR A 300 -5.40 8.05 13.01
C THR A 300 -6.82 8.13 12.45
N MET A 301 -7.64 7.09 12.64
CA MET A 301 -9.02 7.06 12.14
C MET A 301 -9.99 7.92 12.97
N GLN A 302 -9.66 8.28 14.21
CA GLN A 302 -10.47 9.17 15.04
C GLN A 302 -10.23 10.65 14.69
N GLY A 303 -9.07 10.97 14.09
CA GLY A 303 -8.65 12.35 13.83
C GLY A 303 -9.13 12.92 12.50
N ASN A 304 -8.96 14.24 12.38
CA ASN A 304 -9.34 15.02 11.19
C ASN A 304 -8.23 15.07 10.12
N THR A 305 -7.05 14.50 10.36
CA THR A 305 -5.92 14.53 9.43
C THR A 305 -6.26 13.85 8.10
N THR A 306 -6.98 12.73 8.16
CA THR A 306 -7.37 11.95 6.97
C THR A 306 -8.30 12.72 6.02
N SER A 307 -9.13 13.62 6.52
CA SER A 307 -10.07 14.42 5.72
C SER A 307 -9.40 15.59 4.98
N ASN A 308 -8.22 16.00 5.42
CA ASN A 308 -7.52 17.19 4.93
C ASN A 308 -6.26 16.88 4.11
N ILE A 309 -5.87 15.62 4.00
CA ILE A 309 -4.70 15.19 3.22
C ILE A 309 -5.17 14.53 1.92
N ASN A 310 -4.74 15.08 0.78
CA ASN A 310 -5.19 14.65 -0.56
C ASN A 310 -5.05 13.14 -0.83
N GLU A 311 -4.04 12.47 -0.26
CA GLU A 311 -3.82 11.02 -0.42
C GLU A 311 -4.90 10.18 0.29
N HIS A 312 -5.56 10.74 1.30
CA HIS A 312 -6.61 10.08 2.08
C HIS A 312 -8.02 10.35 1.57
N LEU A 313 -8.19 11.32 0.67
CA LEU A 313 -9.48 11.60 0.07
C LEU A 313 -9.97 10.41 -0.78
N PRO A 314 -11.29 10.27 -0.98
CA PRO A 314 -11.87 9.25 -1.85
C PRO A 314 -11.31 9.28 -3.27
N LEU A 315 -11.16 8.11 -3.87
CA LEU A 315 -10.79 7.99 -5.28
C LEU A 315 -11.92 8.51 -6.17
N THR A 316 -11.57 9.33 -7.17
CA THR A 316 -12.54 9.84 -8.14
C THR A 316 -12.22 9.36 -9.56
N LEU A 317 -13.27 9.12 -10.36
CA LEU A 317 -13.13 8.67 -11.75
C LEU A 317 -12.26 9.61 -12.57
N ILE A 318 -12.44 10.91 -12.41
CA ILE A 318 -11.74 11.94 -13.22
C ILE A 318 -10.22 11.89 -13.00
N ASN A 319 -9.80 11.65 -11.76
CA ASN A 319 -8.39 11.72 -11.38
C ASN A 319 -7.63 10.41 -11.62
N ASP A 320 -8.34 9.27 -11.68
CA ASP A 320 -7.70 7.95 -11.65
C ASP A 320 -8.29 6.96 -12.69
N ILE A 321 -8.59 7.46 -13.90
CA ILE A 321 -9.15 6.68 -15.03
C ILE A 321 -8.45 5.32 -15.24
N PRO A 322 -7.09 5.20 -15.21
CA PRO A 322 -6.45 3.91 -15.45
C PRO A 322 -6.84 2.82 -14.43
N ILE A 323 -7.11 3.19 -13.18
CA ILE A 323 -7.56 2.24 -12.15
C ILE A 323 -8.98 1.79 -12.43
N PHE A 324 -9.87 2.69 -12.84
CA PHE A 324 -11.23 2.34 -13.25
C PHE A 324 -11.23 1.40 -14.47
N CYS A 325 -10.31 1.60 -15.42
CA CYS A 325 -10.15 0.68 -16.55
C CYS A 325 -9.81 -0.75 -16.08
N THR A 326 -8.99 -0.92 -15.03
CA THR A 326 -8.70 -2.26 -14.50
C THR A 326 -9.93 -2.92 -13.88
N ILE A 327 -10.79 -2.16 -13.20
CA ILE A 327 -12.07 -2.67 -12.67
C ILE A 327 -12.98 -3.10 -13.82
N ILE A 328 -13.12 -2.27 -14.86
CA ILE A 328 -13.93 -2.58 -16.04
C ILE A 328 -13.42 -3.87 -16.71
N ILE A 329 -12.11 -4.06 -16.84
CA ILE A 329 -11.54 -5.29 -17.42
C ILE A 329 -11.90 -6.51 -16.57
N ILE A 330 -11.82 -6.43 -15.25
CA ILE A 330 -12.21 -7.52 -14.33
C ILE A 330 -13.68 -7.87 -14.53
N ILE A 331 -14.57 -6.87 -14.56
CA ILE A 331 -16.01 -7.05 -14.78
C ILE A 331 -16.26 -7.66 -16.16
N ALA A 332 -15.61 -7.16 -17.20
CA ALA A 332 -15.74 -7.67 -18.56
C ALA A 332 -15.33 -9.15 -18.66
N VAL A 333 -14.18 -9.52 -18.08
CA VAL A 333 -13.74 -10.93 -18.06
C VAL A 333 -14.78 -11.81 -17.36
N LEU A 334 -15.30 -11.40 -16.21
CA LEU A 334 -16.28 -12.17 -15.47
C LEU A 334 -17.64 -12.25 -16.19
N THR A 335 -18.04 -11.19 -16.89
CA THR A 335 -19.36 -11.13 -17.56
C THR A 335 -19.36 -11.87 -18.89
N PHE A 336 -18.37 -11.60 -19.74
CA PHE A 336 -18.36 -12.06 -21.13
C PHE A 336 -17.64 -13.40 -21.35
N THR A 337 -16.97 -13.96 -20.33
CA THR A 337 -16.28 -15.25 -20.45
C THR A 337 -16.91 -16.33 -19.55
N LYS A 338 -16.53 -17.59 -19.76
CA LYS A 338 -16.89 -18.72 -18.88
C LYS A 338 -16.00 -18.82 -17.65
N CYS A 339 -15.11 -17.85 -17.44
CA CYS A 339 -14.20 -17.84 -16.30
C CYS A 339 -14.97 -17.77 -14.98
N LYS A 340 -14.47 -18.48 -13.97
CA LYS A 340 -15.00 -18.49 -12.62
C LYS A 340 -14.01 -17.79 -11.68
N ILE A 341 -14.55 -17.07 -10.72
CA ILE A 341 -13.75 -16.42 -9.67
C ILE A 341 -13.83 -17.22 -8.36
N ARG A 342 -12.72 -17.40 -7.68
CA ARG A 342 -12.69 -17.94 -6.33
C ARG A 342 -13.31 -16.95 -5.35
N LEU A 343 -14.09 -17.41 -4.37
CA LEU A 343 -14.78 -16.56 -3.41
C LEU A 343 -13.81 -15.68 -2.60
N ALA A 344 -12.64 -16.23 -2.21
CA ALA A 344 -11.60 -15.43 -1.55
C ALA A 344 -11.07 -14.30 -2.45
N ASP A 345 -10.89 -14.55 -3.75
CA ASP A 345 -10.47 -13.53 -4.72
C ASP A 345 -11.54 -12.45 -4.89
N LEU A 346 -12.82 -12.84 -4.91
CA LEU A 346 -13.94 -11.91 -5.00
C LEU A 346 -14.01 -11.00 -3.75
N PHE A 347 -13.87 -11.56 -2.56
CA PHE A 347 -13.82 -10.78 -1.33
C PHE A 347 -12.59 -9.87 -1.25
N MET A 348 -11.44 -10.35 -1.72
CA MET A 348 -10.24 -9.54 -1.79
C MET A 348 -10.44 -8.33 -2.70
N ILE A 349 -10.88 -8.53 -3.95
CA ILE A 349 -11.13 -7.43 -4.89
C ILE A 349 -12.23 -6.52 -4.36
N GLY A 350 -13.35 -7.07 -3.88
CA GLY A 350 -14.47 -6.28 -3.38
C GLY A 350 -14.08 -5.41 -2.18
N GLY A 351 -13.37 -6.00 -1.19
CA GLY A 351 -12.89 -5.27 -0.02
C GLY A 351 -11.87 -4.19 -0.39
N LEU A 352 -10.91 -4.50 -1.27
CA LEU A 352 -9.92 -3.52 -1.74
C LEU A 352 -10.54 -2.40 -2.58
N THR A 353 -11.55 -2.71 -3.38
CA THR A 353 -12.32 -1.71 -4.13
C THR A 353 -13.05 -0.77 -3.17
N PHE A 354 -13.71 -1.31 -2.14
CA PHE A 354 -14.36 -0.51 -1.11
C PHE A 354 -13.35 0.42 -0.40
N LEU A 355 -12.22 -0.11 0.05
CA LEU A 355 -11.16 0.67 0.71
C LEU A 355 -10.58 1.76 -0.20
N MET A 356 -10.40 1.48 -1.47
CA MET A 356 -9.89 2.42 -2.47
C MET A 356 -10.87 3.59 -2.70
N PHE A 357 -12.18 3.33 -2.72
CA PHE A 357 -13.18 4.39 -2.79
C PHE A 357 -13.28 5.20 -1.49
N SER A 358 -12.89 4.61 -0.36
CA SER A 358 -12.82 5.33 0.91
C SER A 358 -11.57 6.19 1.03
N SER A 359 -10.44 5.75 0.44
CA SER A 359 -9.16 6.48 0.47
C SER A 359 -8.32 6.15 -0.76
N LYS A 360 -7.93 7.16 -1.53
CA LYS A 360 -7.11 7.04 -2.74
C LYS A 360 -5.80 6.27 -2.48
N ARG A 361 -5.19 6.42 -1.32
CA ARG A 361 -3.97 5.72 -0.92
C ARG A 361 -4.13 4.20 -0.98
N GLN A 362 -5.33 3.67 -0.71
CA GLN A 362 -5.62 2.24 -0.75
C GLN A 362 -5.67 1.67 -2.18
N SER A 363 -5.66 2.52 -3.21
CA SER A 363 -5.52 2.08 -4.60
C SER A 363 -4.23 1.28 -4.82
N THR A 364 -3.18 1.56 -4.05
CA THR A 364 -1.93 0.80 -4.10
C THR A 364 -2.13 -0.67 -3.76
N MET A 365 -2.90 -0.97 -2.71
CA MET A 365 -3.19 -2.35 -2.32
C MET A 365 -4.10 -3.05 -3.33
N PHE A 366 -5.06 -2.31 -3.92
CA PHE A 366 -5.87 -2.83 -5.03
C PHE A 366 -4.98 -3.19 -6.23
N VAL A 367 -4.01 -2.37 -6.61
CA VAL A 367 -3.09 -2.66 -7.71
C VAL A 367 -2.22 -3.89 -7.38
N LEU A 368 -1.62 -3.96 -6.20
CA LEU A 368 -0.72 -5.06 -5.81
C LEU A 368 -1.43 -6.42 -5.80
N PHE A 369 -2.59 -6.52 -5.15
CA PHE A 369 -3.31 -7.80 -5.01
C PHE A 369 -4.25 -8.07 -6.18
N GLY A 370 -4.92 -7.03 -6.69
CA GLY A 370 -5.77 -7.11 -7.86
C GLY A 370 -5.01 -7.56 -9.11
N SER A 371 -3.72 -7.19 -9.23
CA SER A 371 -2.85 -7.64 -10.32
C SER A 371 -2.72 -9.17 -10.37
N ILE A 372 -2.58 -9.82 -9.22
CA ILE A 372 -2.45 -11.28 -9.10
C ILE A 372 -3.77 -11.96 -9.48
N ILE A 373 -4.88 -11.40 -9.01
CA ILE A 373 -6.21 -11.95 -9.28
C ILE A 373 -6.60 -11.73 -10.75
N LEU A 374 -6.33 -10.56 -11.32
CA LEU A 374 -6.55 -10.28 -12.74
C LEU A 374 -5.76 -11.23 -13.63
N ASN A 375 -4.48 -11.47 -13.30
CA ASN A 375 -3.66 -12.45 -14.01
C ASN A 375 -4.30 -13.84 -13.96
N ARG A 376 -4.77 -14.27 -12.77
CA ARG A 376 -5.44 -15.56 -12.58
C ARG A 376 -6.70 -15.67 -13.44
N LEU A 377 -7.54 -14.64 -13.47
CA LEU A 377 -8.77 -14.62 -14.25
C LEU A 377 -8.51 -14.71 -15.76
N ILE A 378 -7.58 -13.90 -16.27
CA ILE A 378 -7.22 -13.92 -17.70
C ILE A 378 -6.57 -15.26 -18.06
N THR A 379 -5.66 -15.76 -17.23
CA THR A 379 -4.99 -17.05 -17.45
C THR A 379 -6.01 -18.21 -17.50
N ASN A 380 -6.95 -18.27 -16.54
CA ASN A 380 -8.01 -19.27 -16.53
C ASN A 380 -8.91 -19.14 -17.77
N THR A 381 -9.19 -17.92 -18.22
CA THR A 381 -9.94 -17.67 -19.45
C THR A 381 -9.19 -18.25 -20.66
N MET A 382 -7.89 -18.01 -20.76
CA MET A 382 -7.06 -18.55 -21.84
C MET A 382 -7.04 -20.09 -21.86
N GLU A 383 -6.98 -20.75 -20.69
CA GLU A 383 -7.05 -22.22 -20.59
C GLU A 383 -8.42 -22.77 -21.02
N ILE A 384 -9.52 -22.10 -20.64
CA ILE A 384 -10.88 -22.53 -20.99
C ILE A 384 -11.11 -22.47 -22.51
N TYR A 385 -10.69 -21.40 -23.17
CA TYR A 385 -10.91 -21.20 -24.60
C TYR A 385 -9.81 -21.82 -25.47
N GLY A 386 -8.56 -21.86 -24.99
CA GLY A 386 -7.43 -22.47 -25.69
C GLY A 386 -7.40 -24.01 -25.62
N LYS A 387 -8.19 -24.62 -24.70
CA LYS A 387 -8.25 -26.07 -24.44
C LYS A 387 -6.91 -26.73 -24.11
N GLU A 388 -5.89 -25.95 -23.78
CA GLU A 388 -4.54 -26.39 -23.41
C GLU A 388 -4.11 -25.78 -22.08
N LYS A 389 -3.16 -26.43 -21.39
CA LYS A 389 -2.55 -25.87 -20.18
C LYS A 389 -1.80 -24.58 -20.52
N ILE A 390 -1.93 -23.57 -19.69
CA ILE A 390 -1.35 -22.25 -19.93
C ILE A 390 0.16 -22.28 -20.15
N GLU A 391 0.88 -23.18 -19.51
CA GLU A 391 2.33 -23.33 -19.67
C GLU A 391 2.73 -23.66 -21.11
N ILE A 392 1.92 -24.49 -21.80
CA ILE A 392 2.12 -24.87 -23.22
C ILE A 392 1.70 -23.70 -24.09
N TYR A 393 0.52 -23.17 -23.83
CA TYR A 393 -0.06 -22.05 -24.58
C TYR A 393 0.85 -20.80 -24.53
N ALA A 394 1.31 -20.40 -23.34
CA ALA A 394 2.21 -19.27 -23.18
C ALA A 394 3.53 -19.46 -23.96
N LYS A 395 4.10 -20.67 -23.97
CA LYS A 395 5.30 -20.97 -24.76
C LYS A 395 5.12 -20.74 -26.27
N GLN A 396 3.93 -21.03 -26.81
CA GLN A 396 3.67 -20.83 -28.25
C GLN A 396 3.66 -19.34 -28.61
N PHE A 397 3.13 -18.49 -27.72
CA PHE A 397 3.05 -17.04 -27.92
C PHE A 397 4.36 -16.28 -27.66
N ILE A 398 5.38 -16.92 -27.09
CA ILE A 398 6.72 -16.31 -26.99
C ILE A 398 7.37 -16.29 -28.38
N ASN A 399 7.29 -15.16 -29.04
CA ASN A 399 7.87 -14.88 -30.34
C ASN A 399 8.39 -13.44 -30.41
N ILE A 400 9.10 -13.10 -31.49
CA ILE A 400 9.69 -11.77 -31.69
C ILE A 400 8.61 -10.68 -31.67
N PHE A 401 7.45 -10.93 -32.26
CA PHE A 401 6.37 -9.96 -32.32
C PHE A 401 5.87 -9.58 -30.91
N THR A 402 5.63 -10.57 -30.05
CA THR A 402 5.22 -10.34 -28.64
C THR A 402 6.26 -9.55 -27.87
N ILE A 403 7.55 -9.89 -28.05
CA ILE A 403 8.66 -9.16 -27.41
C ILE A 403 8.68 -7.70 -27.88
N VAL A 404 8.58 -7.46 -29.16
CA VAL A 404 8.60 -6.11 -29.74
C VAL A 404 7.41 -5.29 -29.28
N MET A 405 6.22 -5.87 -29.22
CA MET A 405 5.00 -5.20 -28.74
C MET A 405 5.09 -4.75 -27.27
N ILE A 406 5.83 -5.48 -26.44
CA ILE A 406 6.07 -5.09 -25.05
C ILE A 406 7.24 -4.11 -24.96
N ALA A 407 8.32 -4.33 -25.70
CA ALA A 407 9.55 -3.57 -25.58
C ALA A 407 9.41 -2.13 -26.08
N ILE A 408 8.79 -1.91 -27.26
CA ILE A 408 8.70 -0.57 -27.86
C ILE A 408 8.01 0.44 -26.92
N PRO A 409 6.77 0.23 -26.44
CA PRO A 409 6.13 1.20 -25.56
C PRO A 409 6.87 1.36 -24.22
N THR A 410 7.44 0.26 -23.69
CA THR A 410 8.20 0.28 -22.43
C THR A 410 9.46 1.15 -22.56
N ILE A 411 10.25 0.94 -23.61
CA ILE A 411 11.49 1.70 -23.86
C ILE A 411 11.16 3.18 -24.16
N TYR A 412 10.15 3.43 -24.99
CA TYR A 412 9.74 4.79 -25.32
C TYR A 412 9.33 5.59 -24.08
N TYR A 413 8.48 5.01 -23.24
CA TYR A 413 8.02 5.66 -21.99
C TYR A 413 9.18 5.85 -21.00
N SER A 414 10.05 4.84 -20.87
CA SER A 414 11.23 4.91 -20.01
C SER A 414 12.19 6.02 -20.46
N TYR A 415 12.46 6.09 -21.75
CA TYR A 415 13.30 7.16 -22.33
C TYR A 415 12.74 8.55 -22.04
N LYS A 416 11.43 8.75 -22.25
CA LYS A 416 10.75 10.02 -21.97
C LYS A 416 10.91 10.41 -20.49
N ASN A 417 10.68 9.47 -19.57
CA ASN A 417 10.81 9.72 -18.14
C ASN A 417 12.25 10.09 -17.74
N ILE A 418 13.24 9.34 -18.23
CA ILE A 418 14.67 9.59 -17.95
C ILE A 418 15.08 10.96 -18.48
N LYS A 419 14.69 11.28 -19.72
CA LYS A 419 14.98 12.57 -20.35
C LYS A 419 14.42 13.75 -19.52
N ASN A 420 13.19 13.64 -19.05
CA ASN A 420 12.54 14.68 -18.24
C ASN A 420 13.22 14.92 -16.88
N LYS A 421 13.93 13.91 -16.35
CA LYS A 421 14.61 14.00 -15.04
C LYS A 421 16.07 14.47 -15.14
N LYS A 422 16.66 14.48 -16.33
CA LYS A 422 18.10 14.71 -16.50
C LYS A 422 18.57 15.99 -15.81
N ASN A 423 17.81 17.08 -15.96
CA ASN A 423 18.19 18.41 -15.46
C ASN A 423 17.64 18.73 -14.05
N ASN A 424 16.88 17.81 -13.43
CA ASN A 424 16.34 18.06 -12.11
C ASN A 424 17.44 17.94 -11.03
N SER A 425 17.41 18.82 -10.03
CA SER A 425 18.14 18.65 -8.77
C SER A 425 17.41 17.64 -7.87
N TYR A 426 18.07 17.16 -6.81
CA TYR A 426 17.42 16.34 -5.78
C TYR A 426 16.46 17.16 -4.91
N ILE A 427 16.78 18.44 -4.71
CA ILE A 427 15.99 19.41 -3.96
C ILE A 427 15.52 20.47 -4.95
N SER A 428 14.21 20.70 -5.02
CA SER A 428 13.59 21.73 -5.88
C SER A 428 13.47 23.04 -5.13
N GLU A 429 14.14 24.09 -5.56
CA GLU A 429 14.01 25.42 -4.97
C GLU A 429 12.60 26.01 -5.13
N PHE A 430 11.87 25.57 -6.14
CA PHE A 430 10.44 25.88 -6.29
C PHE A 430 9.59 25.29 -5.16
N SER A 431 9.94 24.10 -4.68
CA SER A 431 9.13 23.37 -3.67
C SER A 431 9.64 23.56 -2.25
N TYR A 432 10.89 23.90 -2.08
CA TYR A 432 11.54 24.00 -0.78
C TYR A 432 12.28 25.34 -0.63
N PRO A 433 12.21 25.96 0.57
CA PRO A 433 12.80 27.27 0.83
C PRO A 433 14.32 27.18 1.05
N VAL A 434 15.08 26.81 0.00
CA VAL A 434 16.52 26.57 0.08
C VAL A 434 17.25 27.84 0.51
N GLN A 435 17.10 28.91 -0.27
CA GLN A 435 17.78 30.19 0.00
C GLN A 435 17.21 30.88 1.25
N ALA A 436 15.89 30.85 1.44
CA ALA A 436 15.24 31.41 2.62
C ALA A 436 15.68 30.73 3.92
N SER A 437 15.86 29.39 3.93
CA SER A 437 16.37 28.67 5.11
C SER A 437 17.81 29.04 5.46
N GLU A 438 18.68 29.23 4.45
CA GLU A 438 20.06 29.69 4.65
C GLU A 438 20.09 31.11 5.19
N TRP A 439 19.21 31.98 4.71
CA TRP A 439 19.06 33.32 5.23
C TRP A 439 18.61 33.34 6.70
N ILE A 440 17.62 32.49 7.07
CA ILE A 440 17.16 32.34 8.48
C ILE A 440 18.33 31.94 9.38
N LEU A 441 19.05 30.87 9.01
CA LEU A 441 20.16 30.36 9.82
C LEU A 441 21.32 31.40 10.01
N LYS A 442 21.49 32.32 9.04
CA LYS A 442 22.53 33.33 9.09
C LYS A 442 22.13 34.59 9.87
N ASN A 443 20.83 34.96 9.80
CA ASN A 443 20.39 36.28 10.26
C ASN A 443 19.48 36.22 11.50
N LEU A 444 18.90 35.06 11.86
CA LEU A 444 18.01 34.92 13.00
C LEU A 444 18.54 33.90 14.01
N ASP A 445 18.27 34.13 15.29
CA ASP A 445 18.47 33.11 16.31
C ASP A 445 17.29 32.14 16.34
N VAL A 446 17.46 30.99 15.71
CA VAL A 446 16.42 29.98 15.53
C VAL A 446 15.86 29.43 16.85
N ASN A 447 16.60 29.53 17.97
CA ASN A 447 16.12 29.07 19.26
C ASN A 447 15.16 30.07 19.93
N ASN A 448 15.22 31.34 19.51
CA ASN A 448 14.44 32.43 20.11
C ASN A 448 13.26 32.87 19.23
N ILE A 449 13.09 32.29 18.04
CA ILE A 449 11.96 32.59 17.16
C ILE A 449 10.88 31.50 17.22
N LYS A 450 9.62 31.90 17.08
CA LYS A 450 8.47 31.02 16.80
C LYS A 450 8.06 31.24 15.36
N LEU A 451 8.56 30.37 14.47
CA LEU A 451 8.34 30.46 13.03
C LEU A 451 7.02 29.79 12.62
N PHE A 452 6.13 30.50 11.95
CA PHE A 452 5.00 29.90 11.24
C PHE A 452 5.45 29.53 9.81
N ASN A 453 5.19 28.28 9.43
CA ASN A 453 5.50 27.74 8.10
C ASN A 453 4.35 26.86 7.59
N GLU A 454 4.36 26.56 6.29
CA GLU A 454 3.39 25.67 5.69
C GLU A 454 3.83 24.19 5.76
N TYR A 455 2.85 23.29 5.73
CA TYR A 455 2.98 21.84 5.82
C TYR A 455 3.92 21.24 4.77
N ASN A 456 3.85 21.74 3.51
CA ASN A 456 4.47 21.10 2.35
C ASN A 456 6.01 21.17 2.32
N TYR A 457 6.62 22.04 3.12
CA TYR A 457 8.06 22.19 3.21
C TYR A 457 8.59 22.21 4.67
N GLY A 458 7.72 22.01 5.65
CA GLY A 458 8.11 22.01 7.05
C GLY A 458 9.18 20.96 7.36
N SER A 459 9.11 19.78 6.75
CA SER A 459 10.14 18.75 6.94
C SER A 459 11.49 19.13 6.35
N TYR A 460 11.54 19.98 5.34
CA TYR A 460 12.79 20.54 4.85
C TYR A 460 13.42 21.51 5.86
N LEU A 461 12.61 22.38 6.48
CA LEU A 461 13.08 23.32 7.50
C LEU A 461 13.61 22.57 8.73
N LEU A 462 12.88 21.58 9.25
CA LEU A 462 13.36 20.79 10.40
C LEU A 462 14.68 20.06 10.10
N TYR A 463 14.84 19.54 8.86
CA TYR A 463 16.09 18.92 8.43
C TYR A 463 17.25 19.92 8.45
N LYS A 464 17.01 21.20 8.13
CA LYS A 464 17.98 22.29 8.23
C LYS A 464 18.26 22.73 9.66
N GLY A 465 17.57 22.18 10.67
CA GLY A 465 17.71 22.55 12.08
C GLY A 465 16.90 23.78 12.47
N ILE A 466 15.89 24.16 11.69
CA ILE A 466 14.99 25.27 11.99
C ILE A 466 13.73 24.69 12.64
N PRO A 467 13.40 25.04 13.92
CA PRO A 467 12.18 24.58 14.58
C PRO A 467 10.93 25.06 13.85
N VAL A 468 9.96 24.16 13.65
CA VAL A 468 8.79 24.40 12.81
C VAL A 468 7.50 24.52 13.59
N PHE A 469 6.49 25.22 13.00
CA PHE A 469 5.11 25.18 13.46
C PHE A 469 4.44 23.85 13.08
N ILE A 470 4.68 23.38 11.85
CA ILE A 470 4.10 22.17 11.31
C ILE A 470 5.04 21.55 10.26
N ASP A 471 4.97 20.22 10.13
CA ASP A 471 5.66 19.46 9.09
C ASP A 471 4.79 18.27 8.61
N SER A 472 5.30 17.45 7.72
CA SER A 472 4.51 16.35 7.13
C SER A 472 4.19 15.18 8.08
N ARG A 473 4.57 15.22 9.35
CA ARG A 473 4.16 14.29 10.41
C ARG A 473 2.78 14.69 10.97
N ALA A 474 1.77 14.77 10.12
CA ALA A 474 0.44 15.31 10.44
C ALA A 474 -0.16 14.79 11.75
N ASP A 475 -0.01 13.50 12.02
CA ASP A 475 -0.56 12.84 13.21
C ASP A 475 -0.01 13.44 14.52
N LEU A 476 1.25 13.88 14.54
CA LEU A 476 1.88 14.55 15.68
C LEU A 476 1.08 15.77 16.16
N TYR A 477 0.50 16.51 15.22
CA TYR A 477 -0.19 17.78 15.47
C TYR A 477 -1.67 17.62 15.72
N ALA A 478 -2.19 16.37 15.70
CA ALA A 478 -3.60 16.05 15.94
C ALA A 478 -3.85 15.71 17.42
N PRO A 479 -5.00 16.11 18.00
CA PRO A 479 -5.31 15.92 19.44
C PRO A 479 -5.39 14.44 19.86
N GLU A 480 -5.70 13.52 18.92
CA GLU A 480 -5.73 12.09 19.17
C GLU A 480 -4.36 11.53 19.55
N PHE A 481 -3.29 12.16 19.05
CA PHE A 481 -1.91 11.79 19.34
C PHE A 481 -1.28 12.68 20.41
N ASN A 482 -1.42 14.01 20.29
CA ASN A 482 -0.78 14.94 21.22
C ASN A 482 -1.58 15.19 22.50
N LYS A 483 -2.85 14.76 22.55
CA LYS A 483 -3.77 14.90 23.70
C LYS A 483 -3.95 16.34 24.18
N ASN A 484 -3.78 17.31 23.30
CA ASN A 484 -3.82 18.73 23.55
C ASN A 484 -4.54 19.46 22.39
N LYS A 485 -4.00 20.58 21.95
CA LYS A 485 -4.55 21.43 20.88
C LYS A 485 -4.54 20.73 19.52
N ASP A 486 -5.52 21.02 18.70
CA ASP A 486 -5.56 20.61 17.30
C ASP A 486 -4.75 21.61 16.44
N ILE A 487 -3.42 21.47 16.52
CA ILE A 487 -2.47 22.31 15.79
C ILE A 487 -2.64 22.13 14.29
N PHE A 488 -2.98 20.89 13.85
CA PHE A 488 -3.17 20.59 12.43
C PHE A 488 -4.36 21.34 11.85
N MET A 489 -5.52 21.35 12.54
CA MET A 489 -6.71 22.09 12.09
C MET A 489 -6.54 23.60 12.23
N ASP A 490 -5.82 24.08 13.24
CA ASP A 490 -5.47 25.50 13.34
C ASP A 490 -4.61 25.95 12.15
N PHE A 491 -3.64 25.11 11.73
CA PHE A 491 -2.89 25.34 10.49
C PHE A 491 -3.79 25.35 9.24
N ILE A 492 -4.62 24.31 9.05
CA ILE A 492 -5.51 24.19 7.88
C ILE A 492 -6.45 25.39 7.78
N ASN A 493 -7.10 25.75 8.88
CA ASN A 493 -8.03 26.88 8.92
C ASN A 493 -7.32 28.23 8.64
N THR A 494 -6.10 28.37 9.14
CA THR A 494 -5.28 29.58 8.90
C THR A 494 -4.86 29.67 7.44
N SER A 495 -4.27 28.63 6.87
CA SER A 495 -3.77 28.60 5.48
C SER A 495 -4.89 28.75 4.44
N ASN A 496 -6.09 28.23 4.73
CA ASN A 496 -7.27 28.38 3.87
C ASN A 496 -8.06 29.66 4.09
N ILE A 497 -7.63 30.53 5.04
CA ILE A 497 -8.34 31.77 5.41
C ILE A 497 -9.74 31.47 5.99
N GLY A 498 -9.98 30.28 6.51
CA GLY A 498 -11.17 29.94 7.28
C GLY A 498 -11.17 30.57 8.70
N ARG A 499 -10.00 31.04 9.13
CA ARG A 499 -9.77 31.81 10.35
C ARG A 499 -8.83 32.98 10.03
N TYR A 500 -9.04 34.13 10.66
CA TYR A 500 -8.12 35.26 10.53
C TYR A 500 -6.71 34.87 11.04
N TYR A 501 -5.72 34.92 10.17
CA TYR A 501 -4.36 34.47 10.45
C TYR A 501 -3.71 35.19 11.63
N GLY A 502 -3.97 36.50 11.82
CA GLY A 502 -3.46 37.26 12.95
C GLY A 502 -3.93 36.73 14.32
N LYS A 503 -5.11 36.10 14.39
CA LYS A 503 -5.56 35.42 15.61
C LYS A 503 -4.70 34.21 15.92
N THR A 504 -4.43 33.36 14.94
CA THR A 504 -3.55 32.21 15.09
C THR A 504 -2.15 32.64 15.48
N PHE A 505 -1.60 33.68 14.83
CA PHE A 505 -0.26 34.17 15.16
C PHE A 505 -0.19 34.69 16.59
N LYS A 506 -1.24 35.35 17.09
CA LYS A 506 -1.33 35.79 18.49
C LYS A 506 -1.46 34.62 19.46
N ASP A 507 -2.35 33.65 19.18
CA ASP A 507 -2.62 32.50 20.05
C ASP A 507 -1.40 31.60 20.26
N TYR A 508 -0.50 31.55 19.27
CA TYR A 508 0.75 30.78 19.30
C TYR A 508 2.00 31.63 19.56
N ASN A 509 1.85 32.93 19.76
CA ASN A 509 2.97 33.88 19.94
C ASN A 509 3.99 33.79 18.80
N ILE A 510 3.51 33.69 17.55
CA ILE A 510 4.37 33.66 16.35
C ILE A 510 5.16 34.96 16.27
N THR A 511 6.44 34.87 15.95
CA THR A 511 7.34 36.00 15.76
C THR A 511 7.73 36.23 14.34
N HIS A 512 7.85 35.13 13.57
CA HIS A 512 8.28 35.14 12.17
C HIS A 512 7.39 34.21 11.33
N ILE A 513 7.28 34.50 10.04
CA ILE A 513 6.42 33.79 9.13
C ILE A 513 7.20 33.54 7.83
N ILE A 514 7.25 32.29 7.36
CA ILE A 514 7.78 31.95 6.04
C ILE A 514 6.66 31.38 5.18
N LEU A 515 6.48 31.92 3.97
CA LEU A 515 5.39 31.53 3.06
C LEU A 515 5.89 31.51 1.61
N TYR A 516 5.17 30.76 0.76
CA TYR A 516 5.25 31.00 -0.68
C TYR A 516 4.77 32.43 -0.99
N LYS A 517 5.41 33.12 -1.94
CA LYS A 517 5.00 34.47 -2.36
C LYS A 517 3.54 34.55 -2.84
N ASN A 518 3.03 33.47 -3.44
CA ASN A 518 1.67 33.37 -3.93
C ASN A 518 0.71 32.70 -2.94
N ALA A 519 1.14 32.49 -1.68
CA ALA A 519 0.26 32.04 -0.63
C ALA A 519 -0.78 33.11 -0.31
N LYS A 520 -2.03 32.70 -0.03
CA LYS A 520 -3.13 33.63 0.27
C LYS A 520 -2.78 34.60 1.42
N ILE A 521 -2.15 34.08 2.46
CA ILE A 521 -1.73 34.90 3.62
C ILE A 521 -0.67 35.92 3.19
N ALA A 522 0.32 35.54 2.37
CA ALA A 522 1.35 36.46 1.90
C ALA A 522 0.76 37.63 1.09
N MET A 523 -0.19 37.31 0.17
CA MET A 523 -0.89 38.33 -0.62
C MET A 523 -1.70 39.29 0.27
N LEU A 524 -2.39 38.76 1.29
CA LEU A 524 -3.17 39.59 2.22
C LEU A 524 -2.29 40.47 3.10
N ILE A 525 -1.15 39.97 3.55
CA ILE A 525 -0.17 40.76 4.32
C ILE A 525 0.36 41.90 3.45
N ASP A 526 0.75 41.61 2.23
CA ASP A 526 1.30 42.60 1.32
C ASP A 526 0.30 43.70 0.91
N GLU A 527 -1.01 43.41 0.88
CA GLU A 527 -2.06 44.35 0.51
C GLU A 527 -2.67 45.11 1.69
N ALA A 528 -2.90 44.45 2.81
CA ALA A 528 -3.75 45.01 3.86
C ALA A 528 -3.08 45.20 5.23
N ASP A 529 -1.99 44.49 5.54
CA ASP A 529 -1.42 44.43 6.88
C ASP A 529 0.10 44.75 6.93
N GLN A 530 0.64 45.49 5.95
CA GLN A 530 2.07 45.82 5.86
C GLN A 530 2.64 46.48 7.14
N GLU A 531 1.83 47.28 7.82
CA GLU A 531 2.27 47.97 9.05
C GLU A 531 2.51 46.99 10.23
N LYS A 532 1.86 45.81 10.20
CA LYS A 532 1.97 44.80 11.26
C LYS A 532 3.05 43.75 10.98
N TYR A 533 3.43 43.60 9.72
CA TYR A 533 4.33 42.55 9.27
C TYR A 533 5.45 43.14 8.41
N ASN A 534 6.66 43.17 8.95
CA ASN A 534 7.83 43.68 8.25
C ASN A 534 8.40 42.59 7.33
N LYS A 535 8.45 42.84 6.03
CA LYS A 535 9.08 41.92 5.06
C LYS A 535 10.60 42.02 5.18
N ILE A 536 11.22 41.01 5.78
CA ILE A 536 12.68 40.99 6.07
C ILE A 536 13.49 40.22 5.04
N TYR A 537 12.82 39.34 4.24
CA TYR A 537 13.48 38.58 3.18
C TYR A 537 12.49 38.24 2.06
N SER A 538 12.99 38.16 0.83
CA SER A 538 12.23 37.65 -0.33
C SER A 538 13.20 37.14 -1.39
N ASP A 539 12.97 35.90 -1.89
CA ASP A 539 13.62 35.34 -3.08
C ASP A 539 12.62 35.15 -4.22
N ASP A 540 12.89 34.30 -5.20
CA ASP A 540 11.97 34.07 -6.32
C ASP A 540 10.65 33.40 -5.93
N TYR A 541 10.64 32.56 -4.90
CA TYR A 541 9.51 31.71 -4.51
C TYR A 541 8.98 31.96 -3.11
N PHE A 542 9.83 32.38 -2.16
CA PHE A 542 9.51 32.51 -0.75
C PHE A 542 9.67 33.93 -0.23
N VAL A 543 8.94 34.23 0.84
CA VAL A 543 9.00 35.49 1.56
C VAL A 543 9.01 35.21 3.07
N ILE A 544 9.76 36.05 3.81
CA ILE A 544 9.78 35.99 5.27
C ILE A 544 9.33 37.33 5.83
N TYR A 545 8.41 37.28 6.79
CA TYR A 545 7.94 38.43 7.55
C TYR A 545 8.30 38.28 9.01
N GLU A 546 8.65 39.40 9.64
CA GLU A 546 8.72 39.59 11.07
C GLU A 546 7.44 40.25 11.55
N ILE A 547 6.86 39.80 12.67
CA ILE A 547 5.69 40.42 13.27
C ILE A 547 6.14 41.61 14.11
N VAL A 548 5.69 42.81 13.76
CA VAL A 548 5.94 44.06 14.52
C VAL A 548 5.10 43.99 15.79
N LYS A 549 5.77 44.16 16.94
CA LYS A 549 5.14 44.12 18.27
C LYS A 549 4.38 45.41 18.59
#